data_42bb56d43e7d3bd3f0c84cc9e19d08ce
#
_entry.id   42bb56d43e7d3bd3f0c84cc9e19d08ce
#
_cell.length_a   1.000
_cell.length_b   1.000
_cell.length_c   1.000
_cell.angle_alpha   90.00
_cell.angle_beta   90.00
_cell.angle_gamma   90.00
#
_symmetry.space_group_name_H-M   'P 1'
#
loop_
_entity.id
_entity.type
_entity.pdbx_description
1 polymer ?
#
loop_
_entity_poly.entity_id
_entity_poly.type
_entity_poly.pdbx_seq_one_letter_code
_entity_poly.pdbx_strand_id
1 'polypeptide(L)'
;MDLQAFSRRITVLASEVEKNADAVVRKVALVADQAVVMATPVDTGRARSNWLVGLGTARQDVVGSHVPGLKGATGEANTQESILIGRATIKQRRPGQDIHITNNLDYIEDLNHGTSKQAPANFVEAAVAEAAEAVRNSRLLEGPVAEG
;
A
#
# COMPACT_ATOMS: atom_id res chain seq x y z
N MET A 1 22.33 -27.98 -26.65
CA MET A 1 20.97 -27.44 -26.47
C MET A 1 20.51 -26.92 -27.82
N ASP A 2 19.36 -27.32 -28.27
CA ASP A 2 18.79 -26.78 -29.49
C ASP A 2 18.09 -25.41 -29.22
N LEU A 3 17.72 -24.72 -30.29
CA LEU A 3 17.11 -23.40 -30.21
C LEU A 3 15.75 -23.42 -29.53
N GLN A 4 14.99 -24.50 -29.68
CA GLN A 4 13.66 -24.63 -29.04
C GLN A 4 13.79 -24.78 -27.52
N ALA A 5 14.75 -25.58 -27.06
CA ALA A 5 15.03 -25.74 -25.63
C ALA A 5 15.51 -24.44 -25.01
N PHE A 6 16.35 -23.69 -25.71
CA PHE A 6 16.83 -22.37 -25.28
C PHE A 6 15.66 -21.37 -25.18
N SER A 7 14.82 -21.31 -26.21
CA SER A 7 13.65 -20.43 -26.23
C SER A 7 12.69 -20.71 -25.06
N ARG A 8 12.43 -21.97 -24.78
CA ARG A 8 11.60 -22.36 -23.63
C ARG A 8 12.18 -21.92 -22.30
N ARG A 9 13.49 -22.05 -22.11
CA ARG A 9 14.17 -21.58 -20.90
C ARG A 9 14.06 -20.08 -20.71
N ILE A 10 14.24 -19.31 -21.79
CA ILE A 10 14.08 -17.86 -21.73
C ILE A 10 12.65 -17.49 -21.35
N THR A 11 11.63 -18.15 -21.90
CA THR A 11 10.22 -17.90 -21.57
C THR A 11 9.95 -18.19 -20.09
N VAL A 12 10.45 -19.30 -19.57
CA VAL A 12 10.29 -19.66 -18.15
C VAL A 12 10.95 -18.62 -17.24
N LEU A 13 12.18 -18.23 -17.55
CA LEU A 13 12.90 -17.21 -16.77
C LEU A 13 12.16 -15.86 -16.78
N ALA A 14 11.68 -15.44 -17.94
CA ALA A 14 10.90 -14.19 -18.06
C ALA A 14 9.62 -14.25 -17.21
N SER A 15 8.92 -15.39 -17.22
CA SER A 15 7.72 -15.59 -16.39
C SER A 15 8.03 -15.55 -14.91
N GLU A 16 9.12 -16.13 -14.46
CA GLU A 16 9.56 -16.10 -13.06
C GLU A 16 9.92 -14.69 -12.58
N VAL A 17 10.66 -13.94 -13.41
CA VAL A 17 11.01 -12.55 -13.12
C VAL A 17 9.74 -11.70 -12.99
N GLU A 18 8.78 -11.89 -13.88
CA GLU A 18 7.50 -11.18 -13.85
C GLU A 18 6.71 -11.47 -12.56
N LYS A 19 6.63 -12.73 -12.15
CA LYS A 19 5.98 -13.13 -10.90
C LYS A 19 6.66 -12.53 -9.67
N ASN A 20 7.98 -12.51 -9.66
CA ASN A 20 8.75 -11.94 -8.56
C ASN A 20 8.56 -10.43 -8.47
N ALA A 21 8.58 -9.73 -9.60
CA ALA A 21 8.33 -8.30 -9.66
C ALA A 21 6.92 -7.97 -9.15
N ASP A 22 5.91 -8.75 -9.56
CA ASP A 22 4.54 -8.58 -9.08
C ASP A 22 4.44 -8.77 -7.57
N ALA A 23 5.06 -9.81 -7.03
CA ALA A 23 5.06 -10.07 -5.59
C ALA A 23 5.71 -8.94 -4.81
N VAL A 24 6.82 -8.38 -5.30
CA VAL A 24 7.50 -7.24 -4.68
C VAL A 24 6.61 -6.00 -4.69
N VAL A 25 6.00 -5.68 -5.83
CA VAL A 25 5.13 -4.51 -5.96
C VAL A 25 3.95 -4.61 -5.00
N ARG A 26 3.30 -5.76 -4.92
CA ARG A 26 2.18 -5.99 -3.99
C ARG A 26 2.61 -5.81 -2.54
N LYS A 27 3.76 -6.34 -2.18
CA LYS A 27 4.27 -6.24 -0.80
C LYS A 27 4.63 -4.81 -0.43
N VAL A 28 5.29 -4.09 -1.32
CA VAL A 28 5.61 -2.67 -1.12
C VAL A 28 4.34 -1.86 -0.92
N ALA A 29 3.34 -2.06 -1.78
CA ALA A 29 2.06 -1.37 -1.68
C ALA A 29 1.35 -1.67 -0.36
N LEU A 30 1.34 -2.93 0.06
CA LEU A 30 0.71 -3.34 1.33
C LEU A 30 1.38 -2.68 2.53
N VAL A 31 2.71 -2.68 2.58
CA VAL A 31 3.46 -2.04 3.67
C VAL A 31 3.21 -0.53 3.70
N ALA A 32 3.21 0.12 2.54
CA ALA A 32 2.96 1.56 2.44
C ALA A 32 1.53 1.91 2.86
N ASP A 33 0.53 1.14 2.42
CA ASP A 33 -0.87 1.35 2.80
C ASP A 33 -1.06 1.22 4.30
N GLN A 34 -0.54 0.17 4.90
CA GLN A 34 -0.59 -0.03 6.35
C GLN A 34 0.05 1.13 7.10
N ALA A 35 1.21 1.59 6.65
CA ALA A 35 1.95 2.65 7.32
C ALA A 35 1.18 3.97 7.32
N VAL A 36 0.62 4.38 6.19
CA VAL A 36 -0.13 5.65 6.12
C VAL A 36 -1.44 5.58 6.88
N VAL A 37 -2.15 4.45 6.82
CA VAL A 37 -3.39 4.26 7.58
C VAL A 37 -3.11 4.37 9.07
N MET A 38 -2.09 3.66 9.55
CA MET A 38 -1.76 3.64 10.98
C MET A 38 -1.25 4.98 11.49
N ALA A 39 -0.55 5.75 10.68
CA ALA A 39 -0.01 7.05 11.06
C ALA A 39 -1.06 8.17 11.08
N THR A 40 -2.22 7.95 10.47
CA THR A 40 -3.26 8.97 10.32
C THR A 40 -4.00 9.22 11.64
N PRO A 41 -4.19 10.48 12.06
CA PRO A 41 -4.97 10.81 13.26
C PRO A 41 -6.40 10.29 13.15
N VAL A 42 -6.97 9.95 14.31
CA VAL A 42 -8.35 9.45 14.39
C VAL A 42 -9.22 10.34 15.27
N ASP A 43 -10.41 10.65 14.77
CA ASP A 43 -11.53 11.20 15.53
C ASP A 43 -12.78 10.40 15.17
N THR A 44 -13.32 10.61 13.97
CA THR A 44 -14.48 9.86 13.46
C THR A 44 -14.08 8.59 12.72
N GLY A 45 -12.80 8.39 12.43
CA GLY A 45 -12.30 7.31 11.60
C GLY A 45 -12.35 7.59 10.10
N ARG A 46 -12.89 8.74 9.70
CA ARG A 46 -13.05 9.08 8.28
C ARG A 46 -11.73 9.24 7.55
N ALA A 47 -10.74 9.86 8.18
CA ALA A 47 -9.42 10.05 7.56
C ALA A 47 -8.72 8.72 7.28
N ARG A 48 -8.73 7.80 8.25
CA ARG A 48 -8.16 6.45 8.06
C ARG A 48 -8.91 5.64 7.02
N SER A 49 -10.23 5.76 6.98
CA SER A 49 -11.08 5.06 6.02
C SER A 49 -10.90 5.54 4.59
N ASN A 50 -10.33 6.71 4.39
CA ASN A 50 -10.17 7.32 3.08
C ASN A 50 -8.80 7.14 2.43
N TRP A 51 -7.96 6.28 2.97
CA TRP A 51 -6.81 5.77 2.24
C TRP A 51 -7.30 4.69 1.29
N LEU A 52 -7.42 5.06 0.01
CA LEU A 52 -8.06 4.24 -1.02
C LEU A 52 -6.99 3.71 -1.97
N VAL A 53 -7.06 2.40 -2.23
CA VAL A 53 -6.16 1.75 -3.18
C VAL A 53 -6.85 1.67 -4.55
N GLY A 54 -6.18 2.19 -5.58
CA GLY A 54 -6.62 2.10 -6.97
C GLY A 54 -5.61 1.32 -7.80
N LEU A 55 -6.10 0.57 -8.76
CA LEU A 55 -5.28 -0.20 -9.69
C LEU A 55 -5.34 0.46 -11.08
N GLY A 56 -4.17 0.75 -11.64
CA GLY A 56 -4.05 1.40 -12.94
C GLY A 56 -4.30 2.90 -12.91
N THR A 57 -5.29 3.37 -12.16
CA THR A 57 -5.60 4.78 -11.97
C THR A 57 -5.86 5.08 -10.50
N ALA A 58 -5.57 6.30 -10.07
CA ALA A 58 -5.85 6.74 -8.72
C ALA A 58 -7.37 6.90 -8.53
N ARG A 59 -7.87 6.50 -7.36
CA ARG A 59 -9.26 6.76 -6.99
C ARG A 59 -9.44 8.22 -6.65
N GLN A 60 -10.60 8.76 -7.00
CA GLN A 60 -10.93 10.18 -6.78
C GLN A 60 -12.13 10.36 -5.86
N ASP A 61 -12.72 9.27 -5.39
CA ASP A 61 -13.89 9.29 -4.52
C ASP A 61 -13.51 9.51 -3.04
N VAL A 62 -14.52 9.78 -2.26
CA VAL A 62 -14.45 9.91 -0.80
C VAL A 62 -15.50 8.99 -0.21
N VAL A 63 -15.12 8.26 0.85
CA VAL A 63 -16.04 7.35 1.54
C VAL A 63 -16.29 7.84 2.97
N GLY A 64 -17.34 7.33 3.60
CA GLY A 64 -17.57 7.54 5.02
C GLY A 64 -16.66 6.66 5.87
N SER A 65 -16.70 6.86 7.20
CA SER A 65 -16.01 5.98 8.13
C SER A 65 -16.54 4.55 7.98
N HIS A 66 -15.64 3.57 7.83
CA HIS A 66 -16.04 2.17 7.75
C HIS A 66 -16.79 1.72 9.00
N VAL A 67 -16.30 2.15 10.16
CA VAL A 67 -16.94 1.93 11.45
C VAL A 67 -17.14 3.29 12.10
N PRO A 68 -18.39 3.83 12.12
CA PRO A 68 -18.65 5.14 12.72
C PRO A 68 -18.33 5.20 14.22
N GLY A 69 -17.84 6.34 14.66
CA GLY A 69 -17.51 6.60 16.05
C GLY A 69 -17.05 8.04 16.24
N LEU A 70 -16.81 8.43 17.49
CA LEU A 70 -16.36 9.77 17.84
C LEU A 70 -15.12 9.68 18.76
N LYS A 71 -14.28 10.70 18.70
CA LYS A 71 -13.10 10.84 19.57
C LYS A 71 -12.14 9.64 19.52
N GLY A 72 -12.02 9.01 18.35
CA GLY A 72 -11.14 7.87 18.17
C GLY A 72 -11.67 6.54 18.69
N ALA A 73 -12.93 6.47 19.13
CA ALA A 73 -13.51 5.27 19.73
C ALA A 73 -13.44 4.03 18.82
N THR A 74 -13.54 4.22 17.50
CA THR A 74 -13.47 3.15 16.49
C THR A 74 -12.20 3.21 15.65
N GLY A 75 -11.16 3.88 16.14
CA GLY A 75 -9.91 4.09 15.39
C GLY A 75 -9.25 2.80 14.95
N GLU A 76 -9.14 1.84 15.85
CA GLU A 76 -8.54 0.54 15.54
C GLU A 76 -9.39 -0.25 14.55
N ALA A 77 -10.72 -0.27 14.73
CA ALA A 77 -11.62 -0.95 13.82
C ALA A 77 -11.55 -0.35 12.41
N ASN A 78 -11.49 0.96 12.28
CA ASN A 78 -11.31 1.64 10.98
C ASN A 78 -9.95 1.34 10.37
N THR A 79 -8.90 1.25 11.17
CA THR A 79 -7.56 0.88 10.72
C THR A 79 -7.57 -0.52 10.12
N GLN A 80 -8.11 -1.50 10.85
CA GLN A 80 -8.18 -2.88 10.39
C GLN A 80 -9.00 -3.01 9.12
N GLU A 81 -10.15 -2.38 9.07
CA GLU A 81 -11.04 -2.44 7.90
C GLU A 81 -10.38 -1.80 6.67
N SER A 82 -9.77 -0.64 6.82
CA SER A 82 -9.05 0.02 5.73
C SER A 82 -7.92 -0.85 5.17
N ILE A 83 -7.15 -1.48 6.06
CA ILE A 83 -6.05 -2.37 5.66
C ILE A 83 -6.59 -3.61 4.95
N LEU A 84 -7.67 -4.20 5.43
CA LEU A 84 -8.29 -5.38 4.79
C LEU A 84 -8.80 -5.05 3.39
N ILE A 85 -9.47 -3.92 3.23
CA ILE A 85 -9.98 -3.48 1.92
C ILE A 85 -8.81 -3.21 0.97
N GLY A 86 -7.79 -2.51 1.42
CA GLY A 86 -6.60 -2.23 0.63
C GLY A 86 -5.89 -3.52 0.20
N ARG A 87 -5.71 -4.46 1.11
CA ARG A 87 -5.12 -5.76 0.82
C ARG A 87 -5.90 -6.53 -0.23
N ALA A 88 -7.23 -6.55 -0.12
CA ALA A 88 -8.09 -7.24 -1.08
C ALA A 88 -7.95 -6.63 -2.48
N THR A 89 -7.87 -5.31 -2.58
CA THR A 89 -7.65 -4.62 -3.86
C THR A 89 -6.27 -4.92 -4.43
N ILE A 90 -5.22 -4.84 -3.61
CA ILE A 90 -3.85 -5.12 -4.03
C ILE A 90 -3.71 -6.54 -4.60
N LYS A 91 -4.40 -7.51 -4.02
CA LYS A 91 -4.41 -8.89 -4.52
C LYS A 91 -4.95 -9.04 -5.95
N GLN A 92 -5.78 -8.10 -6.40
CA GLN A 92 -6.36 -8.12 -7.73
C GLN A 92 -5.47 -7.47 -8.80
N ARG A 93 -4.31 -6.95 -8.41
CA ARG A 93 -3.38 -6.32 -9.35
C ARG A 93 -2.97 -7.30 -10.45
N ARG A 94 -3.00 -6.81 -11.68
CA ARG A 94 -2.44 -7.51 -12.84
C ARG A 94 -1.00 -7.04 -13.07
N PRO A 95 -0.10 -7.90 -13.59
CA PRO A 95 1.25 -7.47 -13.95
C PRO A 95 1.23 -6.22 -14.83
N GLY A 96 2.09 -5.26 -14.49
CA GLY A 96 2.18 -3.99 -15.22
C GLY A 96 1.23 -2.88 -14.76
N GLN A 97 0.25 -3.18 -13.90
CA GLN A 97 -0.62 -2.13 -13.35
C GLN A 97 0.10 -1.35 -12.25
N ASP A 98 -0.06 -0.03 -12.28
CA ASP A 98 0.36 0.81 -11.17
C ASP A 98 -0.60 0.66 -9.99
N ILE A 99 -0.08 0.75 -8.77
CA ILE A 99 -0.89 0.79 -7.56
C ILE A 99 -0.85 2.23 -7.03
N HIS A 100 -2.01 2.82 -6.85
CA HIS A 100 -2.17 4.17 -6.31
C HIS A 100 -2.80 4.09 -4.93
N ILE A 101 -2.20 4.76 -3.95
CA ILE A 101 -2.73 4.88 -2.59
C ILE A 101 -3.01 6.36 -2.38
N THR A 102 -4.27 6.74 -2.27
CA THR A 102 -4.69 8.14 -2.25
C THR A 102 -5.68 8.40 -1.12
N ASN A 103 -5.69 9.64 -0.66
CA ASN A 103 -6.68 10.14 0.28
C ASN A 103 -7.20 11.47 -0.27
N ASN A 104 -8.48 11.50 -0.61
CA ASN A 104 -9.08 12.63 -1.32
C ASN A 104 -9.90 13.55 -0.40
N LEU A 105 -9.78 13.38 0.91
CA LEU A 105 -10.42 14.29 1.84
C LEU A 105 -9.81 15.69 1.70
N ASP A 106 -10.67 16.71 1.72
CA ASP A 106 -10.27 18.10 1.57
C ASP A 106 -9.36 18.60 2.71
N TYR A 107 -9.43 17.96 3.89
CA TYR A 107 -8.62 18.33 5.04
C TYR A 107 -7.38 17.45 5.28
N ILE A 108 -7.09 16.48 4.40
CA ILE A 108 -5.97 15.57 4.63
C ILE A 108 -4.61 16.28 4.57
N GLU A 109 -4.47 17.27 3.72
CA GLU A 109 -3.24 18.06 3.64
C GLU A 109 -3.03 18.87 4.92
N ASP A 110 -4.08 19.44 5.46
CA ASP A 110 -4.02 20.17 6.73
C ASP A 110 -3.60 19.25 7.88
N LEU A 111 -4.17 18.04 7.94
CA LEU A 111 -3.74 17.04 8.92
C LEU A 111 -2.25 16.72 8.77
N ASN A 112 -1.79 16.54 7.54
CA ASN A 112 -0.38 16.23 7.27
C ASN A 112 0.54 17.42 7.60
N HIS A 113 0.03 18.65 7.56
CA HIS A 113 0.78 19.85 7.92
C HIS A 113 0.82 20.13 9.44
N GLY A 114 0.15 19.28 10.25
CA GLY A 114 0.29 19.35 11.69
C GLY A 114 -0.86 20.06 12.41
N THR A 115 -2.06 20.11 11.83
CA THR A 115 -3.24 20.68 12.50
C THR A 115 -3.78 19.80 13.61
N SER A 116 -3.41 18.50 13.63
CA SER A 116 -3.83 17.56 14.66
C SER A 116 -2.79 17.45 15.77
N LYS A 117 -3.28 17.37 17.03
CA LYS A 117 -2.42 17.07 18.18
C LYS A 117 -2.03 15.60 18.28
N GLN A 118 -2.69 14.73 17.50
CA GLN A 118 -2.48 13.28 17.54
C GLN A 118 -1.30 12.81 16.68
N ALA A 119 -0.88 13.63 15.72
CA ALA A 119 0.21 13.27 14.83
C ALA A 119 1.09 14.49 14.55
N PRO A 120 2.41 14.29 14.40
CA PRO A 120 3.29 15.39 14.02
C PRO A 120 3.04 15.80 12.56
N ALA A 121 3.55 16.98 12.20
CA ALA A 121 3.57 17.41 10.80
C ALA A 121 4.32 16.39 9.94
N ASN A 122 3.89 16.23 8.69
CA ASN A 122 4.49 15.33 7.72
C ASN A 122 4.42 13.86 8.12
N PHE A 123 3.34 13.45 8.78
CA PHE A 123 3.17 12.05 9.17
C PHE A 123 3.07 11.12 7.96
N VAL A 124 2.55 11.61 6.82
CA VAL A 124 2.48 10.81 5.59
C VAL A 124 3.88 10.54 5.04
N GLU A 125 4.71 11.57 4.92
CA GLU A 125 6.08 11.42 4.42
C GLU A 125 6.90 10.52 5.35
N ALA A 126 6.74 10.67 6.64
CA ALA A 126 7.41 9.82 7.63
C ALA A 126 6.97 8.35 7.52
N ALA A 127 5.68 8.10 7.35
CA ALA A 127 5.15 6.74 7.20
C ALA A 127 5.67 6.09 5.91
N VAL A 128 5.72 6.83 4.81
CA VAL A 128 6.26 6.33 3.54
C VAL A 128 7.75 6.01 3.67
N ALA A 129 8.51 6.87 4.34
CA ALA A 129 9.94 6.63 4.58
C ALA A 129 10.18 5.38 5.42
N GLU A 130 9.41 5.18 6.49
CA GLU A 130 9.47 3.99 7.32
C GLU A 130 9.14 2.72 6.52
N ALA A 131 8.10 2.80 5.68
CA ALA A 131 7.71 1.68 4.82
C ALA A 131 8.82 1.32 3.82
N ALA A 132 9.44 2.32 3.21
CA ALA A 132 10.54 2.11 2.27
C ALA A 132 11.74 1.46 2.95
N GLU A 133 12.07 1.86 4.17
CA GLU A 133 13.13 1.25 4.95
C GLU A 133 12.81 -0.19 5.34
N ALA A 134 11.59 -0.45 5.80
CA ALA A 134 11.14 -1.80 6.15
C ALA A 134 11.24 -2.75 4.95
N VAL A 135 10.86 -2.29 3.77
CA VAL A 135 10.96 -3.07 2.53
C VAL A 135 12.42 -3.38 2.20
N ARG A 136 13.31 -2.40 2.30
CA ARG A 136 14.75 -2.62 2.05
C ARG A 136 15.35 -3.62 3.02
N ASN A 137 14.99 -3.53 4.29
CA ASN A 137 15.53 -4.39 5.35
C ASN A 137 14.95 -5.80 5.31
N SER A 138 13.81 -6.02 4.68
CA SER A 138 13.15 -7.33 4.63
C SER A 138 13.65 -8.24 3.51
N ARG A 139 14.62 -7.81 2.73
CA ARG A 139 15.17 -8.55 1.58
C ARG A 139 14.13 -8.95 0.53
N LEU A 140 13.06 -8.19 0.43
CA LEU A 140 12.00 -8.46 -0.55
C LEU A 140 12.49 -8.38 -2.00
N LEU A 141 13.56 -7.64 -2.22
CA LEU A 141 14.17 -7.46 -3.55
C LEU A 141 15.18 -8.56 -3.90
N GLU A 142 15.50 -9.43 -2.96
CA GLU A 142 16.26 -10.64 -3.25
C GLU A 142 15.30 -11.65 -3.88
N GLY A 143 15.37 -11.77 -5.20
CA GLY A 143 14.57 -12.75 -5.91
C GLY A 143 14.98 -14.18 -5.59
N PRO A 144 14.17 -15.19 -5.93
CA PRO A 144 14.49 -16.60 -5.70
C PRO A 144 15.74 -17.08 -6.44
N VAL A 145 16.31 -16.25 -7.30
CA VAL A 145 17.56 -16.54 -8.02
C VAL A 145 18.75 -16.63 -7.06
N ALA A 146 18.64 -16.07 -5.86
CA ALA A 146 19.71 -16.12 -4.87
C ALA A 146 20.00 -17.54 -4.33
N GLU A 147 19.15 -18.50 -4.61
CA GLU A 147 19.29 -19.89 -4.16
C GLU A 147 19.80 -20.85 -5.25
N GLY A 148 20.29 -20.29 -6.33
CA GLY A 148 20.77 -21.08 -7.48
C GLY A 148 21.99 -21.94 -7.21
#